data_8f9325835263ef8d6dc844e52df4cfa9
#
_entry.id   8f9325835263ef8d6dc844e52df4cfa9
#
_cell.length_a   1.000
_cell.length_b   1.000
_cell.length_c   1.000
_cell.angle_alpha   90.00
_cell.angle_beta   90.00
_cell.angle_gamma   90.00
#
_symmetry.space_group_name_H-M   'P 1'
#
loop_
_entity.id
_entity.type
_entity.pdbx_description
1 polymer ?
#
loop_
_entity_poly.entity_id
_entity_poly.type
_entity_poly.pdbx_seq_one_letter_code
_entity_poly.pdbx_strand_id
1 'polypeptide(L)'
;VNELGGYDISDLKIGMHATFAKTITEADIVLFAAVSGDNNALHINEEFAETTQLKGRIAHGMLSASVISAAIAGRLPGPGTIYMGQNLRFVAAVRPGDTVHATVTVKELIPEKCRARLSTVCTVKGKVVIDGDALVMITSREGRNT
;
A
#
# COMPACT_ATOMS: atom_id res chain seq x y z
N VAL A 1 -9.48 19.72 4.95
CA VAL A 1 -8.08 19.28 4.97
C VAL A 1 -7.45 19.63 6.30
N ASN A 2 -6.71 18.70 6.89
CA ASN A 2 -6.05 18.97 8.17
C ASN A 2 -4.73 19.73 7.98
N GLU A 3 -4.11 20.16 9.10
CA GLU A 3 -2.88 20.94 9.06
C GLU A 3 -1.69 20.20 8.44
N LEU A 4 -1.76 18.88 8.36
CA LEU A 4 -0.72 18.06 7.74
C LEU A 4 -1.05 17.70 6.29
N GLY A 5 -2.19 18.21 5.76
CA GLY A 5 -2.61 17.97 4.39
C GLY A 5 -3.57 16.78 4.20
N GLY A 6 -3.98 16.12 5.28
CA GLY A 6 -4.95 15.03 5.20
C GLY A 6 -6.36 15.54 4.94
N TYR A 7 -7.14 14.77 4.16
CA TYR A 7 -8.51 15.12 3.83
C TYR A 7 -9.46 14.81 4.99
N ASP A 8 -10.47 15.65 5.17
CA ASP A 8 -11.62 15.36 6.02
C ASP A 8 -12.61 14.51 5.22
N ILE A 9 -13.50 13.79 5.91
CA ILE A 9 -14.47 12.93 5.21
C ILE A 9 -15.34 13.73 4.22
N SER A 10 -15.66 14.97 4.55
CA SER A 10 -16.46 15.85 3.69
C SER A 10 -15.73 16.29 2.42
N ASP A 11 -14.41 16.22 2.40
CA ASP A 11 -13.60 16.56 1.22
C ASP A 11 -13.55 15.43 0.19
N LEU A 12 -13.78 14.19 0.64
CA LEU A 12 -13.62 13.02 -0.21
C LEU A 12 -14.80 12.85 -1.17
N LYS A 13 -14.47 12.45 -2.40
CA LYS A 13 -15.46 12.16 -3.44
C LYS A 13 -15.11 10.84 -4.10
N ILE A 14 -16.14 10.07 -4.45
CA ILE A 14 -15.96 8.82 -5.20
C ILE A 14 -15.22 9.11 -6.50
N GLY A 15 -14.20 8.30 -6.79
CA GLY A 15 -13.34 8.45 -7.96
C GLY A 15 -12.07 9.25 -7.73
N MET A 16 -11.94 9.95 -6.61
CA MET A 16 -10.67 10.57 -6.25
C MET A 16 -9.60 9.50 -6.13
N HIS A 17 -8.41 9.79 -6.64
CA HIS A 17 -7.31 8.83 -6.62
C HIS A 17 -5.97 9.53 -6.43
N ALA A 18 -4.99 8.75 -5.97
CA ALA A 18 -3.61 9.20 -5.83
C ALA A 18 -2.69 8.01 -6.00
N THR A 19 -1.48 8.27 -6.44
CA THR A 19 -0.45 7.24 -6.65
C THR A 19 0.80 7.61 -5.86
N PHE A 20 1.38 6.62 -5.22
CA PHE A 20 2.71 6.71 -4.60
C PHE A 20 3.59 5.63 -5.19
N ALA A 21 4.81 5.97 -5.55
CA ALA A 21 5.76 5.03 -6.18
C ALA A 21 6.99 4.85 -5.30
N LYS A 22 7.45 3.60 -5.19
CA LYS A 22 8.64 3.24 -4.43
C LYS A 22 9.41 2.16 -5.18
N THR A 23 10.69 2.39 -5.41
CA THR A 23 11.59 1.34 -5.92
C THR A 23 11.94 0.41 -4.77
N ILE A 24 11.70 -0.88 -4.97
CA ILE A 24 12.02 -1.92 -3.98
C ILE A 24 13.49 -2.28 -4.15
N THR A 25 14.31 -1.91 -3.18
CA THR A 25 15.76 -2.13 -3.21
C THR A 25 16.16 -3.40 -2.46
N GLU A 26 17.40 -3.85 -2.68
CA GLU A 26 18.00 -4.93 -1.87
C GLU A 26 17.94 -4.60 -0.37
N ALA A 27 18.26 -3.35 -0.01
CA ALA A 27 18.21 -2.92 1.38
C ALA A 27 16.81 -3.05 1.97
N ASP A 28 15.78 -2.69 1.19
CA ASP A 28 14.39 -2.81 1.62
C ASP A 28 14.02 -4.27 1.97
N ILE A 29 14.44 -5.21 1.11
CA ILE A 29 14.16 -6.64 1.30
C ILE A 29 14.83 -7.15 2.58
N VAL A 30 16.10 -6.81 2.78
CA VAL A 30 16.84 -7.22 3.98
C VAL A 30 16.23 -6.63 5.24
N LEU A 31 15.89 -5.35 5.20
CA LEU A 31 15.25 -4.67 6.33
C LEU A 31 13.87 -5.25 6.64
N PHE A 32 13.09 -5.55 5.62
CA PHE A 32 11.77 -6.15 5.82
C PHE A 32 11.88 -7.56 6.40
N ALA A 33 12.83 -8.36 5.94
CA ALA A 33 13.10 -9.69 6.52
C ALA A 33 13.45 -9.57 7.99
N ALA A 34 14.27 -8.59 8.36
CA ALA A 34 14.67 -8.36 9.75
C ALA A 34 13.49 -7.91 10.62
N VAL A 35 12.69 -6.96 10.12
CA VAL A 35 11.56 -6.38 10.88
C VAL A 35 10.42 -7.38 11.05
N SER A 36 10.09 -8.12 9.99
CA SER A 36 8.97 -9.05 9.99
C SER A 36 9.32 -10.44 10.51
N GLY A 37 10.59 -10.82 10.42
CA GLY A 37 11.01 -12.21 10.67
C GLY A 37 10.81 -13.14 9.49
N ASP A 38 10.31 -12.65 8.35
CA ASP A 38 10.10 -13.45 7.14
C ASP A 38 11.42 -13.62 6.37
N ASN A 39 12.16 -14.66 6.72
CA ASN A 39 13.45 -15.01 6.12
C ASN A 39 13.32 -16.11 5.06
N ASN A 40 12.19 -16.17 4.38
CA ASN A 40 11.99 -17.17 3.33
C ASN A 40 13.11 -17.07 2.29
N ALA A 41 13.67 -18.22 1.93
CA ALA A 41 14.78 -18.30 0.98
C ALA A 41 14.46 -17.70 -0.39
N LEU A 42 13.19 -17.64 -0.78
CA LEU A 42 12.76 -16.97 -2.02
C LEU A 42 13.13 -15.49 -2.06
N HIS A 43 13.33 -14.86 -0.90
CA HIS A 43 13.63 -13.43 -0.80
C HIS A 43 15.10 -13.14 -0.58
N ILE A 44 15.81 -14.02 0.12
CA ILE A 44 17.18 -13.75 0.58
C ILE A 44 18.25 -14.66 0.00
N ASN A 45 17.87 -15.76 -0.66
CA ASN A 45 18.83 -16.75 -1.18
C ASN A 45 18.67 -16.89 -2.70
N GLU A 46 19.50 -16.15 -3.46
CA GLU A 46 19.45 -16.18 -4.92
C GLU A 46 19.71 -17.57 -5.50
N GLU A 47 20.67 -18.30 -4.94
CA GLU A 47 21.02 -19.64 -5.41
C GLU A 47 19.83 -20.61 -5.30
N PHE A 48 19.10 -20.53 -4.18
CA PHE A 48 17.87 -21.30 -4.02
C PHE A 48 16.76 -20.81 -4.96
N ALA A 49 16.54 -19.51 -5.01
CA ALA A 49 15.44 -18.92 -5.79
C ALA A 49 15.57 -19.19 -7.29
N GLU A 50 16.79 -19.23 -7.81
CA GLU A 50 17.07 -19.56 -9.22
C GLU A 50 16.59 -20.96 -9.60
N THR A 51 16.54 -21.89 -8.65
CA THR A 51 16.10 -23.26 -8.91
C THR A 51 14.58 -23.41 -8.95
N THR A 52 13.86 -22.37 -8.57
CA THR A 52 12.39 -22.38 -8.55
C THR A 52 11.80 -21.91 -9.88
N GLN A 53 10.49 -22.07 -10.05
CA GLN A 53 9.78 -21.54 -11.21
C GLN A 53 9.87 -20.01 -11.33
N LEU A 54 10.24 -19.31 -10.24
CA LEU A 54 10.40 -17.86 -10.22
C LEU A 54 11.72 -17.41 -10.87
N LYS A 55 12.71 -18.30 -11.02
CA LYS A 55 13.97 -18.04 -11.70
C LYS A 55 14.82 -16.95 -11.07
N GLY A 56 14.67 -16.70 -9.77
CA GLY A 56 15.41 -15.69 -9.04
C GLY A 56 14.63 -15.17 -7.86
N ARG A 57 15.28 -14.33 -7.07
CA ARG A 57 14.64 -13.77 -5.86
C ARG A 57 13.50 -12.81 -6.21
N ILE A 58 12.50 -12.80 -5.34
CA ILE A 58 11.39 -11.89 -5.39
C ILE A 58 11.31 -11.13 -4.07
N ALA A 59 10.72 -9.92 -4.13
CA ALA A 59 10.40 -9.17 -2.93
C ALA A 59 9.25 -9.84 -2.18
N HIS A 60 9.21 -9.65 -0.85
CA HIS A 60 8.08 -10.09 -0.05
C HIS A 60 6.81 -9.41 -0.58
N GLY A 61 5.73 -10.18 -0.74
CA GLY A 61 4.45 -9.61 -1.13
C GLY A 61 4.00 -8.51 -0.17
N MET A 62 4.18 -8.74 1.13
CA MET A 62 3.80 -7.75 2.15
C MET A 62 4.69 -6.50 2.13
N LEU A 63 5.94 -6.60 1.70
CA LEU A 63 6.78 -5.42 1.49
C LEU A 63 6.22 -4.56 0.36
N SER A 64 5.93 -5.17 -0.78
CA SER A 64 5.32 -4.48 -1.91
C SER A 64 3.96 -3.89 -1.53
N ALA A 65 3.15 -4.63 -0.76
CA ALA A 65 1.86 -4.15 -0.26
C ALA A 65 2.01 -2.94 0.68
N SER A 66 3.14 -2.81 1.38
CA SER A 66 3.37 -1.67 2.27
C SER A 66 3.37 -0.33 1.54
N VAL A 67 3.62 -0.33 0.23
CA VAL A 67 3.55 0.88 -0.60
C VAL A 67 2.11 1.43 -0.65
N ILE A 68 1.11 0.55 -0.52
CA ILE A 68 -0.30 0.96 -0.39
C ILE A 68 -0.47 1.79 0.88
N SER A 69 0.12 1.35 1.99
CA SER A 69 0.05 2.09 3.26
C SER A 69 0.64 3.50 3.11
N ALA A 70 1.76 3.62 2.41
CA ALA A 70 2.38 4.92 2.15
C ALA A 70 1.48 5.82 1.28
N ALA A 71 0.80 5.25 0.27
CA ALA A 71 -0.14 5.99 -0.57
C ALA A 71 -1.33 6.51 0.25
N ILE A 72 -1.88 5.68 1.14
CA ILE A 72 -3.00 6.04 2.00
C ILE A 72 -2.59 7.10 3.03
N ALA A 73 -1.51 6.86 3.75
CA ALA A 73 -1.09 7.74 4.84
C ALA A 73 -0.51 9.06 4.37
N GLY A 74 0.14 9.07 3.20
CA GLY A 74 0.82 10.25 2.68
C GLY A 74 0.05 11.03 1.63
N ARG A 75 -0.87 10.39 0.92
CA ARG A 75 -1.53 10.99 -0.24
C ARG A 75 -3.04 11.06 -0.15
N LEU A 76 -3.71 9.90 0.03
CA LEU A 76 -5.18 9.85 -0.02
C LEU A 76 -5.72 8.75 0.87
N PRO A 77 -6.46 9.02 1.92
CA PRO A 77 -6.88 10.32 2.45
C PRO A 77 -5.78 11.16 3.09
N GLY A 78 -4.57 10.61 3.28
CA GLY A 78 -3.43 11.34 3.80
C GLY A 78 -3.31 11.29 5.32
N PRO A 79 -2.48 12.19 5.89
CA PRO A 79 -2.20 12.18 7.33
C PRO A 79 -3.46 12.25 8.20
N GLY A 80 -3.52 11.39 9.21
CA GLY A 80 -4.67 11.25 10.09
C GLY A 80 -5.58 10.07 9.75
N THR A 81 -5.30 9.36 8.67
CA THR A 81 -6.05 8.16 8.27
C THR A 81 -5.67 6.98 9.14
N ILE A 82 -6.69 6.25 9.60
CA ILE A 82 -6.50 5.01 10.36
C ILE A 82 -6.80 3.83 9.44
N TYR A 83 -5.85 2.93 9.32
CA TYR A 83 -5.98 1.72 8.51
C TYR A 83 -6.79 0.68 9.28
N MET A 84 -7.95 0.30 8.78
CA MET A 84 -8.84 -0.65 9.47
C MET A 84 -8.81 -2.04 8.90
N GLY A 85 -8.68 -2.15 7.59
CA GLY A 85 -8.70 -3.46 6.93
C GLY A 85 -8.14 -3.39 5.54
N GLN A 86 -7.66 -4.54 5.05
CA GLN A 86 -7.11 -4.69 3.72
C GLN A 86 -7.28 -6.13 3.27
N ASN A 87 -7.84 -6.33 2.08
CA ASN A 87 -7.65 -7.60 1.39
C ASN A 87 -6.61 -7.41 0.29
N LEU A 88 -5.92 -8.48 -0.05
CA LEU A 88 -4.83 -8.46 -1.02
C LEU A 88 -4.86 -9.72 -1.87
N ARG A 89 -4.61 -9.55 -3.16
CA ARG A 89 -4.26 -10.66 -4.05
C ARG A 89 -2.90 -10.34 -4.67
N PHE A 90 -1.99 -11.27 -4.54
CA PHE A 90 -0.64 -11.18 -5.13
C PHE A 90 -0.69 -11.82 -6.50
N VAL A 91 -0.77 -10.99 -7.53
CA VAL A 91 -1.03 -11.42 -8.92
C VAL A 91 0.26 -11.79 -9.64
N ALA A 92 1.35 -11.08 -9.35
CA ALA A 92 2.64 -11.29 -9.98
C ALA A 92 3.79 -10.93 -9.03
N ALA A 93 4.96 -11.51 -9.28
CA ALA A 93 6.14 -11.27 -8.47
C ALA A 93 6.72 -9.87 -8.72
N VAL A 94 7.30 -9.29 -7.66
CA VAL A 94 8.07 -8.06 -7.73
C VAL A 94 9.54 -8.43 -7.50
N ARG A 95 10.41 -7.95 -8.38
CA ARG A 95 11.85 -8.23 -8.30
C ARG A 95 12.59 -7.11 -7.60
N PRO A 96 13.74 -7.41 -6.98
CA PRO A 96 14.63 -6.34 -6.51
C PRO A 96 14.92 -5.36 -7.66
N GLY A 97 14.78 -4.07 -7.40
CA GLY A 97 14.96 -3.02 -8.39
C GLY A 97 13.70 -2.58 -9.11
N ASP A 98 12.61 -3.32 -8.98
CA ASP A 98 11.33 -2.91 -9.54
C ASP A 98 10.75 -1.70 -8.78
N THR A 99 10.08 -0.81 -9.50
CA THR A 99 9.36 0.30 -8.89
C THR A 99 7.88 -0.05 -8.82
N VAL A 100 7.36 -0.09 -7.61
CA VAL A 100 5.95 -0.35 -7.34
C VAL A 100 5.19 0.97 -7.32
N HIS A 101 4.15 1.08 -8.13
CA HIS A 101 3.23 2.22 -8.15
C HIS A 101 1.93 1.78 -7.48
N ALA A 102 1.65 2.32 -6.30
CA ALA A 102 0.42 2.03 -5.58
C ALA A 102 -0.58 3.14 -5.84
N THR A 103 -1.71 2.79 -6.47
CA THR A 103 -2.80 3.72 -6.73
C THR A 103 -3.98 3.38 -5.83
N VAL A 104 -4.44 4.36 -5.06
CA VAL A 104 -5.63 4.26 -4.23
C VAL A 104 -6.73 5.12 -4.81
N THR A 105 -7.95 4.59 -4.86
CA THR A 105 -9.11 5.25 -5.44
C THR A 105 -10.28 5.13 -4.48
N VAL A 106 -10.96 6.24 -4.19
CA VAL A 106 -12.16 6.23 -3.35
C VAL A 106 -13.29 5.53 -4.08
N LYS A 107 -13.80 4.43 -3.52
CA LYS A 107 -14.89 3.64 -4.10
C LYS A 107 -16.21 3.83 -3.37
N GLU A 108 -16.17 3.99 -2.05
CA GLU A 108 -17.35 4.11 -1.22
C GLU A 108 -17.06 5.04 -0.05
N LEU A 109 -18.04 5.83 0.31
CA LEU A 109 -17.97 6.72 1.47
C LEU A 109 -19.07 6.35 2.45
N ILE A 110 -18.73 6.30 3.74
CA ILE A 110 -19.65 6.05 4.84
C ILE A 110 -19.48 7.23 5.82
N PRO A 111 -20.05 8.42 5.48
CA PRO A 111 -19.78 9.64 6.23
C PRO A 111 -20.19 9.58 7.71
N GLU A 112 -21.31 8.90 8.02
CA GLU A 112 -21.80 8.76 9.39
C GLU A 112 -20.84 8.01 10.31
N LYS A 113 -19.92 7.24 9.73
CA LYS A 113 -18.88 6.50 10.48
C LYS A 113 -17.49 7.06 10.23
N CYS A 114 -17.37 8.13 9.47
CA CYS A 114 -16.08 8.69 9.01
C CYS A 114 -15.20 7.65 8.32
N ARG A 115 -15.79 6.75 7.53
CA ARG A 115 -15.08 5.66 6.84
C ARG A 115 -15.15 5.79 5.34
N ALA A 116 -14.14 5.25 4.68
CA ALA A 116 -14.08 5.14 3.23
C ALA A 116 -13.53 3.77 2.83
N ARG A 117 -14.05 3.24 1.72
CA ARG A 117 -13.46 2.08 1.05
C ARG A 117 -12.66 2.57 -0.15
N LEU A 118 -11.45 2.04 -0.26
CA LEU A 118 -10.51 2.40 -1.31
C LEU A 118 -10.18 1.17 -2.14
N SER A 119 -10.18 1.32 -3.45
CA SER A 119 -9.50 0.36 -4.33
C SER A 119 -8.00 0.58 -4.19
N THR A 120 -7.24 -0.51 -4.10
CA THR A 120 -5.78 -0.45 -3.95
C THR A 120 -5.15 -1.35 -4.99
N VAL A 121 -4.42 -0.75 -5.92
CA VAL A 121 -3.79 -1.48 -7.04
C VAL A 121 -2.33 -1.10 -7.10
N CYS A 122 -1.46 -2.11 -7.11
CA CYS A 122 -0.02 -1.91 -7.33
C CYS A 122 0.36 -2.42 -8.71
N THR A 123 1.15 -1.63 -9.42
CA THR A 123 1.67 -1.99 -10.73
C THR A 123 3.19 -1.86 -10.78
N VAL A 124 3.80 -2.67 -11.64
CA VAL A 124 5.22 -2.55 -12.03
C VAL A 124 5.26 -2.53 -13.55
N LYS A 125 5.82 -1.47 -14.11
CA LYS A 125 5.88 -1.29 -15.58
C LYS A 125 4.51 -1.45 -16.24
N GLY A 126 3.47 -0.92 -15.59
CA GLY A 126 2.11 -0.96 -16.09
C GLY A 126 1.35 -2.27 -15.88
N LYS A 127 1.99 -3.30 -15.33
CA LYS A 127 1.33 -4.58 -15.05
C LYS A 127 0.90 -4.65 -13.60
N VAL A 128 -0.32 -5.10 -13.35
CA VAL A 128 -0.83 -5.31 -11.99
C VAL A 128 -0.03 -6.42 -11.31
N VAL A 129 0.51 -6.13 -10.14
CA VAL A 129 1.21 -7.11 -9.29
C VAL A 129 0.43 -7.41 -8.03
N ILE A 130 -0.34 -6.45 -7.51
CA ILE A 130 -1.20 -6.62 -6.34
C ILE A 130 -2.51 -5.88 -6.62
N ASP A 131 -3.62 -6.47 -6.21
CA ASP A 131 -4.90 -5.76 -6.14
C ASP A 131 -5.63 -6.09 -4.84
N GLY A 132 -6.60 -5.27 -4.50
CA GLY A 132 -7.40 -5.42 -3.30
C GLY A 132 -8.17 -4.16 -2.96
N ASP A 133 -8.77 -4.20 -1.77
CA ASP A 133 -9.55 -3.08 -1.24
C ASP A 133 -9.17 -2.82 0.22
N ALA A 134 -9.15 -1.55 0.58
CA ALA A 134 -8.89 -1.11 1.94
C ALA A 134 -10.13 -0.49 2.57
N LEU A 135 -10.26 -0.64 3.87
CA LEU A 135 -11.20 0.12 4.69
C LEU A 135 -10.38 1.02 5.59
N VAL A 136 -10.68 2.31 5.56
CA VAL A 136 -9.99 3.31 6.37
C VAL A 136 -10.99 4.16 7.14
N MET A 137 -10.53 4.73 8.25
CA MET A 137 -11.28 5.72 9.00
C MET A 137 -10.51 7.04 8.97
N ILE A 138 -11.22 8.10 8.69
CA ILE A 138 -10.66 9.47 8.71
C ILE A 138 -10.89 10.00 10.11
N THR A 139 -9.83 10.44 10.78
CA THR A 139 -9.98 10.98 12.13
C THR A 139 -10.82 12.26 12.13
N SER A 140 -11.82 12.27 13.01
CA SER A 140 -12.68 13.43 13.17
C SER A 140 -11.98 14.53 13.94
N ARG A 141 -12.26 15.79 13.55
CA ARG A 141 -11.72 16.98 14.19
C ARG A 141 -12.80 17.85 14.82
N GLU A 142 -13.98 17.29 15.00
CA GLU A 142 -15.13 18.04 15.52
C GLU A 142 -14.85 18.77 16.84
N GLY A 143 -13.94 18.26 17.67
CA GLY A 143 -13.56 18.93 18.92
C GLY A 143 -12.70 20.18 18.79
N ARG A 144 -12.25 20.55 17.59
CA ARG A 144 -11.37 21.71 17.38
C ARG A 144 -12.09 22.99 17.00
N ASN A 145 -13.35 22.88 16.64
CA ASN A 145 -14.16 24.03 16.21
C ASN A 145 -15.10 24.56 17.30
N THR A 146 -14.91 24.11 18.52
CA THR A 146 -15.68 24.59 19.67
C THR A 146 -14.83 25.49 20.57
#